data_f4789199e4bcbb9a3f4e3fdf5eb044f5
#
_entry.id   f4789199e4bcbb9a3f4e3fdf5eb044f5
#
_cell.length_a   1.000
_cell.length_b   1.000
_cell.length_c   1.000
_cell.angle_alpha   90.00
_cell.angle_beta   90.00
_cell.angle_gamma   90.00
#
_symmetry.space_group_name_H-M   'P 1'
#
loop_
_entity.id
_entity.type
_entity.pdbx_description
1 polymer ?
#
loop_
_entity_poly.entity_id
_entity_poly.type
_entity_poly.pdbx_seq_one_letter_code
_entity_poly.pdbx_strand_id
1 'polypeptide(L)'
;MRFITKWAVVLLMLFTAACGGPKSGAGLRLPDGDVERGKAAFLELKCNTCHTVSGTEIAAPSKEYAYVRVVVLGGEVRQVKTYGALVTSIINPSHSLAPGYPKEVITKDSQSAMANFNDTMTVRQLIDLVAFLQSRYEFVPPEPATY
;
A
#
# COMPACT_ATOMS: atom_id res chain seq x y z
N MET A 1 -40.23 -28.97 -16.08
CA MET A 1 -39.55 -28.64 -14.82
C MET A 1 -38.12 -29.23 -14.66
N ARG A 2 -37.80 -30.42 -15.21
CA ARG A 2 -36.47 -31.06 -15.05
C ARG A 2 -35.31 -30.40 -15.81
N PHE A 3 -35.56 -29.61 -16.86
CA PHE A 3 -34.53 -28.88 -17.60
C PHE A 3 -34.04 -27.62 -16.92
N ILE A 4 -34.92 -26.87 -16.27
CA ILE A 4 -34.58 -25.63 -15.59
C ILE A 4 -33.67 -25.90 -14.38
N THR A 5 -33.88 -27.01 -13.66
CA THR A 5 -33.07 -27.41 -12.51
C THR A 5 -31.63 -27.76 -12.90
N LYS A 6 -31.43 -28.37 -14.06
CA LYS A 6 -30.09 -28.74 -14.58
C LYS A 6 -29.26 -27.50 -14.95
N TRP A 7 -29.89 -26.52 -15.58
CA TRP A 7 -29.23 -25.25 -15.93
C TRP A 7 -28.91 -24.39 -14.72
N ALA A 8 -29.77 -24.38 -13.68
CA ALA A 8 -29.53 -23.67 -12.44
C ALA A 8 -28.32 -24.25 -11.68
N VAL A 9 -28.15 -25.59 -11.66
CA VAL A 9 -27.00 -26.25 -11.02
C VAL A 9 -25.71 -25.96 -11.77
N VAL A 10 -25.71 -25.95 -13.11
CA VAL A 10 -24.54 -25.63 -13.93
C VAL A 10 -24.14 -24.16 -13.74
N LEU A 11 -25.11 -23.23 -13.67
CA LEU A 11 -24.86 -21.82 -13.42
C LEU A 11 -24.27 -21.58 -12.02
N LEU A 12 -24.73 -22.30 -11.01
CA LEU A 12 -24.24 -22.20 -9.64
C LEU A 12 -22.79 -22.70 -9.49
N MET A 13 -22.40 -23.72 -10.25
CA MET A 13 -21.02 -24.25 -10.24
C MET A 13 -19.99 -23.30 -10.92
N LEU A 14 -20.44 -22.41 -11.82
CA LEU A 14 -19.57 -21.45 -12.48
C LEU A 14 -19.16 -20.27 -11.58
N PHE A 15 -19.87 -20.02 -10.47
CA PHE A 15 -19.56 -18.93 -9.54
C PHE A 15 -18.54 -19.29 -8.46
N THR A 16 -18.16 -20.57 -8.30
CA THR A 16 -17.25 -20.99 -7.23
C THR A 16 -15.75 -20.96 -7.62
N ALA A 17 -15.40 -20.64 -8.85
CA ALA A 17 -14.02 -20.67 -9.34
C ALA A 17 -13.25 -19.34 -9.24
N ALA A 18 -13.82 -18.28 -8.61
CA ALA A 18 -13.30 -16.92 -8.70
C ALA A 18 -12.36 -16.50 -7.55
N CYS A 19 -11.97 -17.38 -6.63
CA CYS A 19 -11.11 -16.97 -5.50
C CYS A 19 -9.77 -17.70 -5.52
N GLY A 20 -8.72 -17.01 -5.97
CA GLY A 20 -7.36 -17.38 -5.67
C GLY A 20 -6.57 -18.05 -6.79
N GLY A 21 -6.23 -17.31 -7.85
CA GLY A 21 -5.24 -17.77 -8.83
C GLY A 21 -3.82 -17.88 -8.23
N PRO A 22 -2.87 -18.52 -8.93
CA PRO A 22 -1.49 -18.72 -8.45
C PRO A 22 -0.74 -17.45 -8.05
N LYS A 23 -1.21 -16.28 -8.50
CA LYS A 23 -0.66 -14.96 -8.18
C LYS A 23 -1.48 -14.19 -7.14
N SER A 24 -2.44 -14.84 -6.48
CA SER A 24 -3.20 -14.17 -5.40
C SER A 24 -2.30 -13.95 -4.17
N GLY A 25 -2.53 -12.86 -3.44
CA GLY A 25 -1.87 -12.61 -2.16
C GLY A 25 -2.40 -13.48 -1.01
N ALA A 26 -3.32 -14.44 -1.29
CA ALA A 26 -3.86 -15.33 -0.27
C ALA A 26 -2.74 -16.20 0.32
N GLY A 27 -2.66 -16.24 1.64
CA GLY A 27 -1.62 -16.98 2.36
C GLY A 27 -0.35 -16.17 2.69
N LEU A 28 -0.15 -14.98 2.10
CA LEU A 28 0.96 -14.11 2.49
C LEU A 28 0.69 -13.52 3.88
N ARG A 29 1.50 -13.92 4.85
CA ARG A 29 1.53 -13.33 6.19
C ARG A 29 2.98 -13.05 6.58
N LEU A 30 3.29 -11.81 6.86
CA LEU A 30 4.57 -11.46 7.47
C LEU A 30 4.46 -11.54 9.00
N PRO A 31 5.55 -11.79 9.72
CA PRO A 31 5.59 -11.66 11.19
C PRO A 31 5.22 -10.23 11.63
N ASP A 32 4.92 -10.10 12.92
CA ASP A 32 4.72 -8.78 13.52
C ASP A 32 6.00 -7.95 13.42
N GLY A 33 5.85 -6.70 12.99
CA GLY A 33 6.93 -5.75 12.87
C GLY A 33 7.03 -4.83 14.09
N ASP A 34 8.16 -4.14 14.19
CA ASP A 34 8.42 -3.15 15.22
C ASP A 34 8.31 -1.74 14.65
N VAL A 35 7.48 -0.91 15.26
CA VAL A 35 7.18 0.45 14.79
C VAL A 35 8.41 1.35 14.85
N GLU A 36 9.22 1.26 15.88
CA GLU A 36 10.40 2.12 16.05
C GLU A 36 11.52 1.71 15.10
N ARG A 37 11.76 0.41 14.92
CA ARG A 37 12.68 -0.06 13.87
C ARG A 37 12.18 0.29 12.47
N GLY A 38 10.87 0.26 12.25
CA GLY A 38 10.26 0.68 11.00
C GLY A 38 10.49 2.16 10.70
N LYS A 39 10.38 3.02 11.71
CA LYS A 39 10.74 4.44 11.62
C LYS A 39 12.24 4.61 11.31
N ALA A 40 13.09 3.85 11.95
CA ALA A 40 14.52 3.87 11.67
C ALA A 40 14.83 3.41 10.22
N ALA A 41 14.22 2.31 9.77
CA ALA A 41 14.34 1.82 8.39
C ALA A 41 13.84 2.85 7.36
N PHE A 42 12.76 3.56 7.66
CA PHE A 42 12.24 4.65 6.81
C PHE A 42 13.28 5.75 6.56
N LEU A 43 14.03 6.11 7.59
CA LEU A 43 15.11 7.12 7.50
C LEU A 43 16.37 6.54 6.83
N GLU A 44 16.76 5.33 7.19
CA GLU A 44 17.92 4.63 6.62
C GLU A 44 17.79 4.45 5.10
N LEU A 45 16.63 4.02 4.65
CA LEU A 45 16.30 3.85 3.23
C LEU A 45 15.97 5.20 2.55
N LYS A 46 16.10 6.33 3.26
CA LYS A 46 15.86 7.69 2.75
C LYS A 46 14.47 7.89 2.15
N CYS A 47 13.46 7.18 2.66
CA CYS A 47 12.07 7.33 2.23
C CYS A 47 11.56 8.77 2.46
N ASN A 48 12.09 9.45 3.48
CA ASN A 48 11.79 10.84 3.81
C ASN A 48 12.24 11.85 2.75
N THR A 49 12.99 11.46 1.72
CA THR A 49 13.30 12.36 0.59
C THR A 49 12.09 12.67 -0.28
N CYS A 50 11.12 11.73 -0.33
CA CYS A 50 9.90 11.86 -1.15
C CYS A 50 8.61 11.75 -0.33
N HIS A 51 8.70 11.35 0.94
CA HIS A 51 7.54 11.10 1.79
C HIS A 51 7.61 11.88 3.10
N THR A 52 6.48 12.46 3.48
CA THR A 52 6.21 12.85 4.86
C THR A 52 5.24 11.87 5.50
N VAL A 53 5.26 11.75 6.82
CA VAL A 53 4.38 10.85 7.56
C VAL A 53 3.55 11.66 8.55
N SER A 54 2.23 11.62 8.41
CA SER A 54 1.30 12.33 9.30
C SER A 54 1.47 11.89 10.76
N GLY A 55 1.38 12.86 11.67
CA GLY A 55 1.49 12.58 13.11
C GLY A 55 2.87 12.11 13.57
N THR A 56 3.93 12.40 12.79
CA THR A 56 5.29 12.02 13.13
C THR A 56 6.24 13.14 12.78
N GLU A 57 7.07 13.55 13.74
CA GLU A 57 8.19 14.44 13.47
C GLU A 57 9.32 13.65 12.79
N ILE A 58 9.27 13.59 11.48
CA ILE A 58 10.37 13.09 10.66
C ILE A 58 11.01 14.31 10.03
N ALA A 59 12.32 14.45 10.20
CA ALA A 59 13.07 15.54 9.60
C ALA A 59 12.73 15.63 8.10
N ALA A 60 12.28 16.80 7.68
CA ALA A 60 12.08 17.08 6.27
C ALA A 60 13.39 16.80 5.51
N PRO A 61 13.30 16.39 4.24
CA PRO A 61 14.48 16.25 3.41
C PRO A 61 15.26 17.57 3.41
N SER A 62 16.57 17.48 3.27
CA SER A 62 17.43 18.68 3.17
C SER A 62 16.88 19.63 2.10
N LYS A 63 17.15 20.94 2.21
CA LYS A 63 16.67 21.95 1.25
C LYS A 63 16.97 21.62 -0.21
N GLU A 64 17.99 20.81 -0.46
CA GLU A 64 18.37 20.31 -1.78
C GLU A 64 17.29 19.42 -2.41
N TYR A 65 16.47 18.74 -1.61
CA TYR A 65 15.36 17.89 -2.06
C TYR A 65 13.98 18.54 -1.85
N ALA A 66 13.91 19.79 -1.39
CA ALA A 66 12.65 20.50 -1.10
C ALA A 66 11.73 20.66 -2.34
N TYR A 67 12.27 20.51 -3.53
CA TYR A 67 11.54 20.50 -4.80
C TYR A 67 11.13 19.09 -5.26
N VAL A 68 11.52 18.06 -4.51
CA VAL A 68 11.17 16.68 -4.82
C VAL A 68 9.75 16.40 -4.31
N ARG A 69 9.02 15.74 -5.10
CA ARG A 69 7.62 15.29 -4.99
C ARG A 69 7.30 14.73 -3.62
N VAL A 70 6.58 15.49 -2.80
CA VAL A 70 6.20 15.03 -1.46
C VAL A 70 4.88 14.29 -1.54
N VAL A 71 4.91 13.00 -1.27
CA VAL A 71 3.70 12.18 -1.08
C VAL A 71 3.51 11.94 0.41
N VAL A 72 2.36 12.39 0.93
CA VAL A 72 2.01 12.24 2.35
C VAL A 72 1.53 10.82 2.63
N LEU A 73 2.11 10.21 3.65
CA LEU A 73 1.74 8.89 4.16
C LEU A 73 1.08 9.04 5.54
N GLY A 74 0.17 8.12 5.86
CA GLY A 74 -0.58 8.19 7.13
C GLY A 74 -1.72 9.20 7.13
N GLY A 75 -2.25 9.48 8.32
CA GLY A 75 -3.43 10.33 8.53
C GLY A 75 -4.73 9.60 8.30
N GLU A 76 -5.83 10.38 8.31
CA GLU A 76 -7.18 9.86 8.12
C GLU A 76 -7.39 9.32 6.70
N VAL A 77 -7.96 8.13 6.60
CA VAL A 77 -8.29 7.50 5.34
C VAL A 77 -9.71 6.93 5.37
N ARG A 78 -10.42 7.05 4.25
CA ARG A 78 -11.77 6.48 4.08
C ARG A 78 -11.75 5.04 3.57
N GLN A 79 -10.58 4.54 3.19
CA GLN A 79 -10.36 3.15 2.80
C GLN A 79 -9.22 2.59 3.63
N VAL A 80 -9.44 1.41 4.20
CA VAL A 80 -8.41 0.73 4.99
C VAL A 80 -7.17 0.49 4.14
N LYS A 81 -6.02 0.99 4.60
CA LYS A 81 -4.73 0.66 4.03
C LYS A 81 -4.32 -0.72 4.56
N THR A 82 -4.65 -1.73 3.79
CA THR A 82 -4.33 -3.10 4.17
C THR A 82 -2.82 -3.32 4.17
N TYR A 83 -2.41 -4.24 4.99
CA TYR A 83 -1.05 -4.75 5.05
C TYR A 83 -0.50 -5.14 3.66
N GLY A 84 -1.26 -5.94 2.89
CA GLY A 84 -0.86 -6.32 1.54
C GLY A 84 -0.72 -5.13 0.57
N ALA A 85 -1.58 -4.10 0.71
CA ALA A 85 -1.49 -2.90 -0.09
C ALA A 85 -0.20 -2.11 0.21
N LEU A 86 0.19 -1.99 1.50
CA LEU A 86 1.43 -1.33 1.89
C LEU A 86 2.66 -2.09 1.40
N VAL A 87 2.69 -3.41 1.61
CA VAL A 87 3.75 -4.28 1.07
C VAL A 87 3.91 -4.07 -0.44
N THR A 88 2.80 -4.19 -1.18
CA THR A 88 2.83 -4.05 -2.64
C THR A 88 3.31 -2.66 -3.08
N SER A 89 2.87 -1.59 -2.39
CA SER A 89 3.30 -0.23 -2.70
C SER A 89 4.81 -0.02 -2.52
N ILE A 90 5.44 -0.74 -1.59
CA ILE A 90 6.88 -0.66 -1.33
C ILE A 90 7.68 -1.47 -2.36
N ILE A 91 7.29 -2.74 -2.60
CA ILE A 91 8.08 -3.66 -3.44
C ILE A 91 7.72 -3.62 -4.93
N ASN A 92 6.56 -3.06 -5.28
CA ASN A 92 6.07 -2.89 -6.65
C ASN A 92 5.34 -1.55 -6.80
N PRO A 93 6.06 -0.42 -6.68
CA PRO A 93 5.45 0.92 -6.62
C PRO A 93 4.72 1.33 -7.90
N SER A 94 4.99 0.67 -9.03
CA SER A 94 4.29 0.91 -10.29
C SER A 94 2.97 0.15 -10.43
N HIS A 95 2.66 -0.74 -9.48
CA HIS A 95 1.40 -1.51 -9.49
C HIS A 95 0.17 -0.60 -9.38
N SER A 96 0.25 0.42 -8.53
CA SER A 96 -0.81 1.40 -8.34
C SER A 96 -0.22 2.74 -7.93
N LEU A 97 -0.44 3.76 -8.74
CA LEU A 97 0.02 5.11 -8.45
C LEU A 97 -0.84 5.76 -7.37
N ALA A 98 -0.23 6.62 -6.56
CA ALA A 98 -0.93 7.36 -5.52
C ALA A 98 -2.03 8.26 -6.11
N PRO A 99 -3.30 8.12 -5.68
CA PRO A 99 -4.37 8.98 -6.15
C PRO A 99 -4.20 10.41 -5.64
N GLY A 100 -4.74 11.39 -6.39
CA GLY A 100 -4.71 12.79 -5.99
C GLY A 100 -3.42 13.54 -6.34
N TYR A 101 -2.44 12.89 -6.96
CA TYR A 101 -1.21 13.52 -7.43
C TYR A 101 -1.15 13.54 -8.97
N PRO A 102 -0.68 14.64 -9.59
CA PRO A 102 -0.45 14.69 -11.03
C PRO A 102 0.55 13.61 -11.47
N LYS A 103 0.24 12.90 -12.55
CA LYS A 103 1.10 11.80 -13.03
C LYS A 103 2.51 12.27 -13.33
N GLU A 104 2.64 13.45 -13.89
CA GLU A 104 3.93 14.09 -14.24
C GLU A 104 4.83 14.27 -13.01
N VAL A 105 4.21 14.38 -11.83
CA VAL A 105 4.92 14.54 -10.55
C VAL A 105 5.37 13.20 -9.98
N ILE A 106 4.57 12.15 -10.10
CA ILE A 106 4.80 10.86 -9.43
C ILE A 106 5.28 9.75 -10.35
N THR A 107 5.46 10.03 -11.66
CA THR A 107 5.99 9.07 -12.63
C THR A 107 7.25 9.57 -13.33
N LYS A 108 8.06 8.63 -13.78
CA LYS A 108 9.18 8.81 -14.71
C LYS A 108 9.12 7.65 -15.70
N ASP A 109 9.20 7.94 -16.99
CA ASP A 109 9.14 6.93 -18.06
C ASP A 109 7.92 5.99 -17.94
N SER A 110 6.75 6.57 -17.63
CA SER A 110 5.48 5.86 -17.40
C SER A 110 5.47 4.89 -16.20
N GLN A 111 6.52 4.84 -15.40
CA GLN A 111 6.64 4.06 -14.17
C GLN A 111 6.53 4.97 -12.94
N SER A 112 6.28 4.39 -11.77
CA SER A 112 6.38 5.14 -10.51
C SER A 112 7.77 5.78 -10.38
N ALA A 113 7.82 7.03 -9.96
CA ALA A 113 9.07 7.70 -9.66
C ALA A 113 9.71 7.25 -8.32
N MET A 114 9.00 6.43 -7.54
CA MET A 114 9.53 5.83 -6.32
C MET A 114 10.66 4.86 -6.67
N ALA A 115 11.77 4.95 -5.94
CA ALA A 115 12.89 4.04 -6.11
C ALA A 115 12.49 2.59 -5.81
N ASN A 116 13.11 1.66 -6.50
CA ASN A 116 12.98 0.23 -6.21
C ASN A 116 14.03 -0.18 -5.16
N PHE A 117 13.56 -0.75 -4.06
CA PHE A 117 14.42 -1.17 -2.94
C PHE A 117 14.57 -2.69 -2.84
N ASN A 118 14.06 -3.47 -3.80
CA ASN A 118 14.00 -4.93 -3.70
C ASN A 118 15.37 -5.59 -3.55
N ASP A 119 16.41 -4.97 -4.10
CA ASP A 119 17.78 -5.50 -4.05
C ASP A 119 18.59 -5.02 -2.83
N THR A 120 18.07 -4.02 -2.09
CA THR A 120 18.82 -3.39 -0.99
C THR A 120 18.10 -3.48 0.36
N MET A 121 16.78 -3.55 0.36
CA MET A 121 15.96 -3.65 1.55
C MET A 121 15.87 -5.09 2.03
N THR A 122 16.15 -5.34 3.29
CA THR A 122 15.95 -6.65 3.89
C THR A 122 14.47 -6.94 4.14
N VAL A 123 14.09 -8.21 4.21
CA VAL A 123 12.74 -8.63 4.60
C VAL A 123 12.37 -8.10 5.99
N ARG A 124 13.34 -8.02 6.91
CA ARG A 124 13.13 -7.44 8.25
C ARG A 124 12.76 -5.96 8.17
N GLN A 125 13.48 -5.19 7.37
CA GLN A 125 13.18 -3.77 7.16
C GLN A 125 11.79 -3.59 6.53
N LEU A 126 11.39 -4.43 5.57
CA LEU A 126 10.04 -4.39 4.98
C LEU A 126 8.96 -4.64 6.04
N ILE A 127 9.13 -5.68 6.88
CA ILE A 127 8.18 -6.02 7.95
C ILE A 127 8.01 -4.84 8.92
N ASP A 128 9.13 -4.30 9.41
CA ASP A 128 9.13 -3.20 10.38
C ASP A 128 8.60 -1.89 9.74
N LEU A 129 8.95 -1.59 8.48
CA LEU A 129 8.40 -0.46 7.69
C LEU A 129 6.88 -0.53 7.57
N VAL A 130 6.34 -1.69 7.22
CA VAL A 130 4.88 -1.87 7.09
C VAL A 130 4.21 -1.67 8.43
N ALA A 131 4.76 -2.19 9.53
CA ALA A 131 4.24 -1.96 10.88
C ALA A 131 4.24 -0.47 11.25
N PHE A 132 5.34 0.25 10.96
CA PHE A 132 5.43 1.69 11.18
C PHE A 132 4.39 2.45 10.37
N LEU A 133 4.32 2.22 9.06
CA LEU A 133 3.39 2.96 8.20
C LEU A 133 1.94 2.63 8.55
N GLN A 134 1.61 1.38 8.80
CA GLN A 134 0.25 0.97 9.16
C GLN A 134 -0.22 1.63 10.46
N SER A 135 0.67 1.81 11.44
CA SER A 135 0.37 2.51 12.69
C SER A 135 0.07 4.02 12.52
N ARG A 136 0.33 4.59 11.34
CA ARG A 136 0.10 6.01 11.04
C ARG A 136 -1.21 6.29 10.31
N TYR A 137 -1.91 5.26 9.82
CA TYR A 137 -3.20 5.43 9.17
C TYR A 137 -4.35 5.27 10.17
N GLU A 138 -5.26 6.21 10.15
CA GLU A 138 -6.51 6.19 10.93
C GLU A 138 -7.69 6.02 9.97
N PHE A 139 -8.46 4.97 10.15
CA PHE A 139 -9.65 4.72 9.34
C PHE A 139 -10.84 5.51 9.87
N VAL A 140 -11.35 6.43 9.07
CA VAL A 140 -12.56 7.20 9.35
C VAL A 140 -13.66 6.68 8.41
N PRO A 141 -14.69 5.98 8.94
CA PRO A 141 -15.79 5.51 8.11
C PRO A 141 -16.56 6.69 7.49
N PRO A 142 -17.11 6.55 6.28
CA PRO A 142 -17.99 7.56 5.73
C PRO A 142 -19.21 7.75 6.61
N GLU A 143 -19.67 9.00 6.74
CA GLU A 143 -20.93 9.28 7.45
C GLU A 143 -22.08 8.51 6.77
N PRO A 144 -23.01 7.91 7.57
CA PRO A 144 -24.20 7.28 7.02
C PRO A 144 -25.01 8.34 6.25
N ALA A 145 -25.38 8.00 5.00
CA ALA A 145 -26.27 8.86 4.23
C ALA A 145 -27.57 9.06 4.98
N THR A 146 -27.86 10.27 5.40
CA THR A 146 -29.17 10.65 5.94
C THR A 146 -30.12 10.80 4.74
N TYR A 147 -31.02 9.85 4.58
CA TYR A 147 -32.14 9.92 3.62
C TYR A 147 -33.31 10.66 4.23
#